data_4410fe165ea3ff59f202c5a787889deb
#
_entry.id   4410fe165ea3ff59f202c5a787889deb
#
_cell.length_a   1.000
_cell.length_b   1.000
_cell.length_c   1.000
_cell.angle_alpha   90.00
_cell.angle_beta   90.00
_cell.angle_gamma   90.00
#
_symmetry.space_group_name_H-M   'P 1'
#
loop_
_entity.id
_entity.type
_entity.pdbx_description
1 polymer ?
#
loop_
_entity_poly.entity_id
_entity_poly.type
_entity_poly.pdbx_seq_one_letter_code
_entity_poly.pdbx_strand_id
1 'polypeptide(L)'
;AGTLPALAGEGHDHGGAAVVAGPALPSVTAVSETFELVGRLYPDEMSILIDRAASNEPVLDSKLTVDLDGRSVLAPFHSDHGDYSLTDAEILKKLREPGVKTMTFTLVTGAENDLLAGELEVHEEAHTGNASQPRDWKKYALWAGPAGVILILLVMLVRRRASRNPRLGGVA
;
A
#
# COMPACT_ATOMS: atom_id res chain seq x y z
N ALA A 1 -16.06 58.37 20.25
CA ALA A 1 -15.90 57.35 19.25
C ALA A 1 -14.61 56.60 19.55
N GLY A 2 -14.74 55.41 20.16
CA GLY A 2 -13.61 54.54 20.46
C GLY A 2 -13.69 53.31 19.56
N THR A 3 -12.68 53.10 18.75
CA THR A 3 -12.49 51.92 17.94
C THR A 3 -11.80 50.85 18.75
N LEU A 4 -12.46 49.70 18.92
CA LEU A 4 -11.87 48.50 19.50
C LEU A 4 -11.07 47.77 18.43
N PRO A 5 -9.85 47.27 18.73
CA PRO A 5 -9.12 46.43 17.79
C PRO A 5 -9.73 45.01 17.80
N ALA A 6 -9.96 44.45 16.60
CA ALA A 6 -10.30 43.07 16.41
C ALA A 6 -9.06 42.20 16.65
N LEU A 7 -9.14 41.31 17.64
CA LEU A 7 -8.17 40.22 17.81
C LEU A 7 -8.40 39.17 16.72
N ALA A 8 -7.45 39.08 15.79
CA ALA A 8 -7.37 37.97 14.87
C ALA A 8 -7.02 36.69 15.66
N GLY A 9 -7.89 35.70 15.61
CA GLY A 9 -7.67 34.42 16.23
C GLY A 9 -6.46 33.72 15.59
N GLU A 10 -5.59 33.20 16.48
CA GLU A 10 -4.44 32.37 16.11
C GLU A 10 -4.92 31.13 15.35
N GLY A 11 -4.38 30.93 14.16
CA GLY A 11 -4.63 29.76 13.34
C GLY A 11 -4.22 28.48 14.10
N HIS A 12 -5.16 27.57 14.22
CA HIS A 12 -4.87 26.22 14.70
C HIS A 12 -4.02 25.53 13.65
N ASP A 13 -2.73 25.43 13.93
CA ASP A 13 -1.80 24.56 13.22
C ASP A 13 -2.20 23.11 13.57
N HIS A 14 -3.08 22.55 12.77
CA HIS A 14 -3.30 21.12 12.76
C HIS A 14 -2.09 20.46 12.08
N GLY A 15 -1.05 20.24 12.84
CA GLY A 15 0.02 19.30 12.51
C GLY A 15 -0.58 17.91 12.35
N GLY A 16 -1.40 17.73 11.32
CA GLY A 16 -1.82 16.41 10.84
C GLY A 16 -0.57 15.66 10.40
N ALA A 17 -0.19 14.65 11.16
CA ALA A 17 0.73 13.66 10.66
C ALA A 17 0.25 13.28 9.26
N ALA A 18 1.08 13.51 8.24
CA ALA A 18 0.79 13.06 6.89
C ALA A 18 0.51 11.56 6.98
N VAL A 19 -0.74 11.19 6.83
CA VAL A 19 -1.12 9.79 6.66
C VAL A 19 -0.38 9.38 5.38
N VAL A 20 0.63 8.56 5.50
CA VAL A 20 1.29 7.95 4.35
C VAL A 20 0.22 7.07 3.72
N ALA A 21 -0.51 7.62 2.76
CA ALA A 21 -1.43 6.84 1.94
C ALA A 21 -0.59 5.73 1.31
N GLY A 22 -0.99 4.48 1.54
CA GLY A 22 -0.40 3.35 0.82
C GLY A 22 -0.50 3.58 -0.69
N PRO A 23 0.22 2.79 -1.51
CA PRO A 23 0.14 2.91 -2.96
C PRO A 23 -1.33 2.86 -3.39
N ALA A 24 -1.74 3.81 -4.23
CA ALA A 24 -3.10 3.83 -4.75
C ALA A 24 -3.34 2.55 -5.57
N LEU A 25 -4.49 1.91 -5.35
CA LEU A 25 -4.89 0.74 -6.14
C LEU A 25 -5.04 1.14 -7.62
N PRO A 26 -4.56 0.31 -8.56
CA PRO A 26 -4.81 0.54 -9.98
C PRO A 26 -6.30 0.67 -10.23
N SER A 27 -6.69 1.67 -11.01
CA SER A 27 -8.09 1.95 -11.29
C SER A 27 -8.32 2.28 -12.76
N VAL A 28 -9.51 1.96 -13.24
CA VAL A 28 -10.00 2.32 -14.56
C VAL A 28 -11.24 3.18 -14.41
N THR A 29 -11.35 4.21 -15.24
CA THR A 29 -12.57 5.00 -15.39
C THR A 29 -13.02 4.91 -16.83
N ALA A 30 -14.31 4.67 -17.05
CA ALA A 30 -14.92 4.64 -18.36
C ALA A 30 -16.22 5.45 -18.33
N VAL A 31 -16.44 6.29 -19.33
CA VAL A 31 -17.57 7.22 -19.36
C VAL A 31 -18.25 7.15 -20.72
N SER A 32 -19.57 7.15 -20.73
CA SER A 32 -20.42 7.34 -21.89
C SER A 32 -21.34 8.56 -21.69
N GLU A 33 -22.27 8.79 -22.61
CA GLU A 33 -23.28 9.83 -22.43
C GLU A 33 -24.26 9.50 -21.29
N THR A 34 -24.45 8.21 -20.98
CA THR A 34 -25.47 7.74 -20.04
C THR A 34 -24.90 7.27 -18.74
N PHE A 35 -23.69 6.66 -18.75
CA PHE A 35 -23.12 6.00 -17.59
C PHE A 35 -21.67 6.40 -17.34
N GLU A 36 -21.30 6.37 -16.07
CA GLU A 36 -19.93 6.46 -15.60
C GLU A 36 -19.59 5.18 -14.81
N LEU A 37 -18.40 4.63 -15.05
CA LEU A 37 -17.90 3.42 -14.44
C LEU A 37 -16.54 3.66 -13.82
N VAL A 38 -16.36 3.18 -12.59
CA VAL A 38 -15.06 3.17 -11.91
C VAL A 38 -14.75 1.76 -11.43
N GLY A 39 -13.69 1.16 -11.96
CA GLY A 39 -13.17 -0.13 -11.51
C GLY A 39 -11.89 0.04 -10.69
N ARG A 40 -11.77 -0.70 -9.57
CA ARG A 40 -10.56 -0.75 -8.73
C ARG A 40 -10.06 -2.17 -8.62
N LEU A 41 -8.77 -2.35 -8.91
CA LEU A 41 -8.12 -3.66 -8.89
C LEU A 41 -7.59 -3.98 -7.50
N TYR A 42 -8.24 -4.93 -6.83
CA TYR A 42 -7.81 -5.54 -5.57
C TYR A 42 -6.98 -6.81 -5.83
N PRO A 43 -6.34 -7.40 -4.79
CA PRO A 43 -5.53 -8.62 -4.95
C PRO A 43 -6.27 -9.83 -5.52
N ASP A 44 -7.55 -9.98 -5.28
CA ASP A 44 -8.39 -11.13 -5.60
C ASP A 44 -9.58 -10.85 -6.51
N GLU A 45 -9.90 -9.55 -6.72
CA GLU A 45 -11.00 -9.13 -7.59
C GLU A 45 -10.77 -7.74 -8.19
N MET A 46 -11.58 -7.38 -9.18
CA MET A 46 -11.81 -5.99 -9.56
C MET A 46 -13.24 -5.61 -9.18
N SER A 47 -13.37 -4.68 -8.23
CA SER A 47 -14.67 -4.09 -7.85
C SER A 47 -15.01 -2.95 -8.79
N ILE A 48 -16.22 -2.96 -9.34
CA ILE A 48 -16.67 -2.01 -10.36
C ILE A 48 -17.97 -1.36 -9.90
N LEU A 49 -17.95 -0.04 -9.77
CA LEU A 49 -19.12 0.79 -9.50
C LEU A 49 -19.60 1.43 -10.80
N ILE A 50 -20.90 1.53 -10.97
CA ILE A 50 -21.52 2.15 -12.15
C ILE A 50 -22.61 3.08 -11.68
N ASP A 51 -22.55 4.32 -12.17
CA ASP A 51 -23.54 5.36 -11.90
C ASP A 51 -24.10 5.94 -13.21
N ARG A 52 -25.28 6.56 -13.13
CA ARG A 52 -25.82 7.38 -14.23
C ARG A 52 -25.06 8.70 -14.29
N ALA A 53 -24.49 9.02 -15.44
CA ALA A 53 -23.64 10.21 -15.62
C ALA A 53 -24.36 11.54 -15.26
N ALA A 54 -25.68 11.61 -15.51
CA ALA A 54 -26.45 12.83 -15.29
C ALA A 54 -26.88 13.06 -13.83
N SER A 55 -27.03 11.99 -13.03
CA SER A 55 -27.65 12.06 -11.69
C SER A 55 -26.78 11.47 -10.58
N ASN A 56 -25.70 10.78 -10.90
CA ASN A 56 -24.91 9.94 -9.99
C ASN A 56 -25.74 8.88 -9.26
N GLU A 57 -26.87 8.45 -9.87
CA GLU A 57 -27.68 7.38 -9.33
C GLU A 57 -27.02 6.03 -9.62
N PRO A 58 -26.82 5.16 -8.61
CA PRO A 58 -26.14 3.89 -8.81
C PRO A 58 -26.98 2.95 -9.70
N VAL A 59 -26.30 2.28 -10.62
CA VAL A 59 -26.87 1.27 -11.51
C VAL A 59 -26.64 -0.09 -10.88
N LEU A 60 -27.70 -0.64 -10.31
CA LEU A 60 -27.67 -1.89 -9.56
C LEU A 60 -28.33 -3.02 -10.36
N ASP A 61 -27.98 -4.27 -10.04
CA ASP A 61 -28.61 -5.49 -10.55
C ASP A 61 -28.74 -5.55 -12.07
N SER A 62 -27.72 -5.11 -12.77
CA SER A 62 -27.61 -5.11 -14.22
C SER A 62 -26.63 -6.19 -14.69
N LYS A 63 -26.63 -6.48 -15.98
CA LYS A 63 -25.65 -7.40 -16.57
C LYS A 63 -24.44 -6.60 -17.05
N LEU A 64 -23.30 -6.84 -16.41
CA LEU A 64 -22.02 -6.27 -16.81
C LEU A 64 -21.11 -7.35 -17.39
N THR A 65 -20.64 -7.14 -18.62
CA THR A 65 -19.60 -7.98 -19.24
C THR A 65 -18.34 -7.15 -19.42
N VAL A 66 -17.19 -7.71 -19.03
CA VAL A 66 -15.87 -7.10 -19.17
C VAL A 66 -15.10 -7.82 -20.24
N ASP A 67 -14.58 -7.09 -21.22
CA ASP A 67 -13.71 -7.60 -22.27
C ASP A 67 -12.30 -7.07 -22.11
N LEU A 68 -11.32 -7.98 -22.17
CA LEU A 68 -9.90 -7.68 -22.20
C LEU A 68 -9.23 -8.60 -23.22
N ASP A 69 -8.56 -8.03 -24.22
CA ASP A 69 -7.84 -8.77 -25.27
C ASP A 69 -8.69 -9.85 -25.96
N GLY A 70 -9.99 -9.58 -26.21
CA GLY A 70 -10.92 -10.51 -26.85
C GLY A 70 -11.47 -11.60 -25.92
N ARG A 71 -11.16 -11.56 -24.62
CA ARG A 71 -11.77 -12.42 -23.61
C ARG A 71 -12.88 -11.67 -22.89
N SER A 72 -14.11 -12.12 -23.06
CA SER A 72 -15.29 -11.55 -22.44
C SER A 72 -15.72 -12.38 -21.24
N VAL A 73 -15.92 -11.74 -20.08
CA VAL A 73 -16.32 -12.38 -18.83
C VAL A 73 -17.43 -11.57 -18.15
N LEU A 74 -18.40 -12.26 -17.58
CA LEU A 74 -19.45 -11.64 -16.77
C LEU A 74 -18.87 -11.20 -15.42
N ALA A 75 -19.17 -9.96 -15.01
CA ALA A 75 -18.95 -9.46 -13.65
C ALA A 75 -20.32 -9.43 -12.94
N PRO A 76 -20.60 -10.39 -12.05
CA PRO A 76 -21.86 -10.45 -11.32
C PRO A 76 -22.02 -9.28 -10.36
N PHE A 77 -23.28 -8.86 -10.14
CA PHE A 77 -23.61 -7.85 -9.15
C PHE A 77 -23.59 -8.43 -7.73
N HIS A 78 -22.91 -7.73 -6.81
CA HIS A 78 -22.89 -8.04 -5.38
C HIS A 78 -23.82 -7.07 -4.64
N SER A 79 -24.98 -7.56 -4.24
CA SER A 79 -26.03 -6.75 -3.62
C SER A 79 -25.67 -6.21 -2.23
N ASP A 80 -24.78 -6.86 -1.51
CA ASP A 80 -24.30 -6.46 -0.19
C ASP A 80 -23.26 -5.33 -0.25
N HIS A 81 -22.53 -5.21 -1.34
CA HIS A 81 -21.54 -4.15 -1.58
C HIS A 81 -22.05 -3.07 -2.54
N GLY A 82 -23.06 -3.37 -3.36
CA GLY A 82 -23.60 -2.46 -4.36
C GLY A 82 -22.68 -2.27 -5.57
N ASP A 83 -21.79 -3.23 -5.83
CA ASP A 83 -20.81 -3.23 -6.91
C ASP A 83 -20.91 -4.47 -7.80
N TYR A 84 -20.14 -4.49 -8.88
CA TYR A 84 -19.95 -5.66 -9.74
C TYR A 84 -18.55 -6.21 -9.51
N SER A 85 -18.43 -7.53 -9.31
CA SER A 85 -17.16 -8.17 -9.03
C SER A 85 -16.66 -9.00 -10.21
N LEU A 86 -15.49 -8.64 -10.72
CA LEU A 86 -14.76 -9.43 -11.72
C LEU A 86 -13.73 -10.29 -11.00
N THR A 87 -13.95 -11.61 -10.99
CA THR A 87 -13.10 -12.59 -10.28
C THR A 87 -12.43 -13.60 -11.22
N ASP A 88 -12.53 -13.43 -12.55
CA ASP A 88 -11.87 -14.32 -13.51
C ASP A 88 -10.34 -14.26 -13.37
N ALA A 89 -9.74 -15.40 -13.01
CA ALA A 89 -8.33 -15.48 -12.68
C ALA A 89 -7.39 -15.12 -13.84
N GLU A 90 -7.78 -15.42 -15.09
CA GLU A 90 -6.97 -15.13 -16.27
C GLU A 90 -6.98 -13.62 -16.57
N ILE A 91 -8.15 -12.97 -16.48
CA ILE A 91 -8.24 -11.53 -16.65
C ILE A 91 -7.50 -10.83 -15.51
N LEU A 92 -7.74 -11.20 -14.25
CA LEU A 92 -7.06 -10.60 -13.10
C LEU A 92 -5.54 -10.74 -13.18
N LYS A 93 -5.03 -11.87 -13.67
CA LYS A 93 -3.60 -12.07 -13.90
C LYS A 93 -3.06 -11.05 -14.90
N LYS A 94 -3.73 -10.88 -16.04
CA LYS A 94 -3.34 -9.91 -17.08
C LYS A 94 -3.43 -8.47 -16.58
N LEU A 95 -4.48 -8.14 -15.82
CA LEU A 95 -4.66 -6.79 -15.28
C LEU A 95 -3.56 -6.39 -14.28
N ARG A 96 -2.89 -7.36 -13.62
CA ARG A 96 -1.78 -7.09 -12.68
C ARG A 96 -0.43 -6.94 -13.37
N GLU A 97 -0.32 -7.33 -14.64
CA GLU A 97 0.92 -7.12 -15.39
C GLU A 97 1.17 -5.62 -15.59
N PRO A 98 2.40 -5.12 -15.45
CA PRO A 98 2.70 -3.71 -15.70
C PRO A 98 2.30 -3.27 -17.10
N GLY A 99 1.96 -1.98 -17.23
CA GLY A 99 1.58 -1.33 -18.48
C GLY A 99 0.12 -0.91 -18.55
N VAL A 100 -0.26 -0.37 -19.70
CA VAL A 100 -1.62 0.10 -19.98
C VAL A 100 -2.45 -1.03 -20.57
N LYS A 101 -3.65 -1.23 -20.06
CA LYS A 101 -4.64 -2.22 -20.51
C LYS A 101 -5.91 -1.51 -20.93
N THR A 102 -6.29 -1.63 -22.20
CA THR A 102 -7.59 -1.14 -22.67
C THR A 102 -8.67 -2.18 -22.35
N MET A 103 -9.67 -1.77 -21.62
CA MET A 103 -10.80 -2.60 -21.21
C MET A 103 -12.09 -2.08 -21.84
N THR A 104 -12.97 -2.99 -22.21
CA THR A 104 -14.30 -2.66 -22.70
C THR A 104 -15.35 -3.27 -21.77
N PHE A 105 -16.36 -2.47 -21.45
CA PHE A 105 -17.44 -2.83 -20.56
C PHE A 105 -18.76 -2.76 -21.31
N THR A 106 -19.47 -3.89 -21.42
CA THR A 106 -20.81 -3.93 -21.98
C THR A 106 -21.82 -4.01 -20.86
N LEU A 107 -22.59 -2.94 -20.71
CA LEU A 107 -23.65 -2.83 -19.70
C LEU A 107 -25.01 -3.05 -20.35
N VAL A 108 -25.83 -3.91 -19.74
CA VAL A 108 -27.24 -4.11 -20.12
C VAL A 108 -28.09 -3.91 -18.88
N THR A 109 -28.86 -2.83 -18.86
CA THR A 109 -29.74 -2.48 -17.75
C THR A 109 -31.18 -2.21 -18.25
N GLY A 110 -32.11 -3.10 -17.93
CA GLY A 110 -33.50 -3.02 -18.46
C GLY A 110 -33.51 -3.06 -19.99
N ALA A 111 -33.99 -1.98 -20.62
CA ALA A 111 -34.05 -1.83 -22.08
C ALA A 111 -32.82 -1.08 -22.65
N GLU A 112 -31.90 -0.61 -21.81
CA GLU A 112 -30.73 0.17 -22.22
C GLU A 112 -29.51 -0.74 -22.35
N ASN A 113 -28.73 -0.52 -23.42
CA ASN A 113 -27.42 -1.14 -23.61
C ASN A 113 -26.39 -0.05 -23.83
N ASP A 114 -25.24 -0.20 -23.23
CA ASP A 114 -24.13 0.72 -23.47
C ASP A 114 -22.78 0.01 -23.52
N LEU A 115 -21.84 0.62 -24.21
CA LEU A 115 -20.48 0.15 -24.37
C LEU A 115 -19.54 1.25 -23.87
N LEU A 116 -18.85 0.98 -22.79
CA LEU A 116 -17.88 1.90 -22.21
C LEU A 116 -16.46 1.35 -22.46
N ALA A 117 -15.51 2.23 -22.71
CA ALA A 117 -14.09 1.87 -22.82
C ALA A 117 -13.26 2.70 -21.86
N GLY A 118 -12.28 2.07 -21.24
CA GLY A 118 -11.38 2.71 -20.30
C GLY A 118 -10.00 2.06 -20.31
N GLU A 119 -9.04 2.76 -19.73
CA GLU A 119 -7.67 2.28 -19.62
C GLU A 119 -7.29 2.10 -18.16
N LEU A 120 -6.75 0.93 -17.83
CA LEU A 120 -6.13 0.62 -16.55
C LEU A 120 -4.62 0.73 -16.72
N GLU A 121 -3.98 1.62 -15.97
CA GLU A 121 -2.54 1.70 -15.91
C GLU A 121 -2.01 1.03 -14.64
N VAL A 122 -1.15 0.06 -14.81
CA VAL A 122 -0.42 -0.61 -13.73
C VAL A 122 1.05 -0.24 -13.83
N HIS A 123 1.51 0.51 -12.87
CA HIS A 123 2.92 0.85 -12.77
C HIS A 123 3.68 -0.39 -12.27
N GLU A 124 4.85 -0.63 -12.85
CA GLU A 124 5.80 -1.53 -12.23
C GLU A 124 6.08 -0.95 -10.83
N GLU A 125 5.62 -1.64 -9.79
CA GLU A 125 6.05 -1.29 -8.45
C GLU A 125 7.57 -1.34 -8.51
N ALA A 126 8.20 -0.15 -8.54
CA ALA A 126 9.59 -0.09 -8.18
C ALA A 126 9.63 -0.77 -6.81
N HIS A 127 10.03 -2.03 -6.79
CA HIS A 127 10.54 -2.63 -5.58
C HIS A 127 11.68 -1.71 -5.15
N THR A 128 11.34 -0.61 -4.47
CA THR A 128 12.15 -0.13 -3.41
C THR A 128 12.12 -1.30 -2.43
N GLY A 129 12.75 -2.41 -2.91
CA GLY A 129 13.26 -3.38 -2.01
C GLY A 129 13.83 -2.48 -0.94
N ASN A 130 13.37 -2.63 0.27
CA ASN A 130 14.16 -2.36 1.41
C ASN A 130 15.51 -3.00 1.03
N ALA A 131 16.32 -2.25 0.28
CA ALA A 131 17.73 -2.37 0.36
C ALA A 131 17.93 -2.11 1.86
N SER A 132 17.77 -3.18 2.63
CA SER A 132 18.47 -3.31 3.88
C SER A 132 19.83 -2.82 3.50
N GLN A 133 20.06 -1.51 3.74
CA GLN A 133 21.38 -0.91 3.61
C GLN A 133 22.26 -1.96 4.27
N PRO A 134 23.23 -2.53 3.57
CA PRO A 134 24.10 -3.48 4.19
C PRO A 134 24.60 -2.74 5.41
N ARG A 135 24.01 -3.09 6.55
CA ARG A 135 24.38 -2.52 7.84
C ARG A 135 25.85 -2.80 7.88
N ASP A 136 26.65 -1.75 7.70
CA ASP A 136 28.11 -1.80 7.59
C ASP A 136 28.66 -2.36 8.90
N TRP A 137 28.30 -3.62 9.18
CA TRP A 137 28.75 -4.38 10.34
C TRP A 137 30.29 -4.46 10.36
N LYS A 138 30.92 -4.31 9.18
CA LYS A 138 32.36 -4.19 9.04
C LYS A 138 32.92 -2.98 9.79
N LYS A 139 32.20 -1.87 9.89
CA LYS A 139 32.63 -0.69 10.66
C LYS A 139 32.57 -0.97 12.15
N TYR A 140 31.64 -1.78 12.62
CA TYR A 140 31.57 -2.16 14.04
C TYR A 140 32.55 -3.29 14.39
N ALA A 141 32.88 -4.16 13.43
CA ALA A 141 33.87 -5.21 13.63
C ALA A 141 35.30 -4.65 13.89
N LEU A 142 35.64 -3.48 13.34
CA LEU A 142 36.93 -2.83 13.59
C LEU A 142 37.05 -2.28 15.02
N TRP A 143 35.96 -1.93 15.67
CA TRP A 143 35.93 -1.40 17.03
C TRP A 143 35.75 -2.47 18.11
N ALA A 144 35.18 -3.63 17.75
CA ALA A 144 34.97 -4.74 18.67
C ALA A 144 36.29 -5.49 19.00
N GLY A 145 37.26 -5.49 18.09
CA GLY A 145 38.53 -6.15 18.27
C GLY A 145 39.35 -5.64 19.47
N PRO A 146 39.67 -4.33 19.54
CA PRO A 146 40.46 -3.80 20.64
C PRO A 146 39.74 -3.86 22.00
N ALA A 147 38.41 -3.68 22.03
CA ALA A 147 37.64 -3.77 23.26
C ALA A 147 37.67 -5.18 23.88
N GLY A 148 37.58 -6.22 23.03
CA GLY A 148 37.68 -7.61 23.46
C GLY A 148 39.03 -7.98 24.04
N VAL A 149 40.13 -7.50 23.43
CA VAL A 149 41.51 -7.73 23.91
C VAL A 149 41.71 -7.05 25.25
N ILE A 150 41.25 -5.82 25.42
CA ILE A 150 41.37 -5.09 26.70
C ILE A 150 40.58 -5.83 27.82
N LEU A 151 39.38 -6.32 27.53
CA LEU A 151 38.61 -7.08 28.52
C LEU A 151 39.31 -8.38 28.94
N ILE A 152 39.87 -9.12 27.99
CA ILE A 152 40.64 -10.35 28.28
C ILE A 152 41.86 -10.05 29.13
N LEU A 153 42.62 -9.00 28.84
CA LEU A 153 43.79 -8.58 29.60
C LEU A 153 43.39 -8.15 31.03
N LEU A 154 42.30 -7.44 31.20
CA LEU A 154 41.78 -7.05 32.50
C LEU A 154 41.38 -8.28 33.34
N VAL A 155 40.68 -9.25 32.74
CA VAL A 155 40.32 -10.50 33.44
C VAL A 155 41.54 -11.30 33.82
N MET A 156 42.58 -11.38 32.97
CA MET A 156 43.83 -12.05 33.30
C MET A 156 44.60 -11.33 34.45
N LEU A 157 44.61 -10.01 34.46
CA LEU A 157 45.24 -9.21 35.50
C LEU A 157 44.56 -9.40 36.87
N VAL A 158 43.24 -9.41 36.90
CA VAL A 158 42.44 -9.66 38.13
C VAL A 158 42.70 -11.08 38.64
N ARG A 159 42.68 -12.09 37.77
CA ARG A 159 42.98 -13.47 38.13
C ARG A 159 44.40 -13.66 38.66
N ARG A 160 45.42 -13.00 38.05
CA ARG A 160 46.81 -13.03 38.56
C ARG A 160 46.97 -12.34 39.91
N ARG A 161 46.19 -11.27 40.19
CA ARG A 161 46.20 -10.63 41.53
C ARG A 161 45.50 -11.48 42.57
N ALA A 162 44.44 -12.17 42.26
CA ALA A 162 43.70 -13.06 43.16
C ALA A 162 44.53 -14.29 43.55
N SER A 163 45.39 -14.81 42.65
CA SER A 163 46.26 -15.96 42.95
C SER A 163 47.53 -15.59 43.71
N ARG A 164 47.85 -14.30 43.88
CA ARG A 164 49.07 -13.84 44.61
C ARG A 164 48.80 -13.49 46.07
N ASN A 165 47.58 -13.67 46.60
CA ASN A 165 47.26 -13.46 47.99
C ASN A 165 47.08 -14.81 48.70
N PRO A 166 48.17 -15.50 49.15
CA PRO A 166 48.02 -16.66 50.00
C PRO A 166 47.50 -16.16 51.37
N ARG A 167 46.34 -16.65 51.78
CA ARG A 167 45.81 -16.46 53.13
C ARG A 167 46.85 -17.03 54.11
N LEU A 168 47.50 -16.18 54.86
CA LEU A 168 48.13 -16.58 56.11
C LEU A 168 47.03 -16.92 57.11
N GLY A 169 46.65 -18.19 57.17
CA GLY A 169 45.82 -18.75 58.21
C GLY A 169 46.67 -18.86 59.44
N GLY A 170 46.46 -18.02 60.43
CA GLY A 170 47.05 -18.13 61.75
C GLY A 170 46.33 -19.21 62.55
N VAL A 171 47.10 -20.05 63.13
CA VAL A 171 46.83 -21.06 64.15
C VAL A 171 46.74 -20.39 65.51
N ALA A 172 45.76 -20.71 66.31
CA ALA A 172 45.83 -21.13 67.70
C ALA A 172 44.43 -21.29 68.24
#